data_429e9ce55965e3bae108d84be56ebfb3
#
_entry.id   429e9ce55965e3bae108d84be56ebfb3
#
_cell.length_a   1.000
_cell.length_b   1.000
_cell.length_c   1.000
_cell.angle_alpha   90.00
_cell.angle_beta   90.00
_cell.angle_gamma   90.00
#
_symmetry.space_group_name_H-M   'P 1'
#
loop_
_entity.id
_entity.type
_entity.pdbx_description
1 polymer ?
#
loop_
_entity_poly.entity_id
_entity_poly.type
_entity_poly.pdbx_seq_one_letter_code
_entity_poly.pdbx_strand_id
1 'polypeptide(L)'
;IGVGVIALIVVFQQEIRRFLVLLGTQYSHRKNTLLGRLLKSRKAKVRSLEWIEPLVSACADMAATKTGALIVIGRSISLEPIIHRGVVVDASISSALIKTIFFKNSPLHDGAIVIADGRIAAARCVLPSTEREVVPAEFGMRHRAALGASEVTDALVIAVSEERGTISVARKGHIRQNLTPIQLQAHLSKVLSLS
;
A
#
# COMPACT_ATOMS: atom_id res chain seq x y z
N ILE A 1 47.06 -9.66 0.84
CA ILE A 1 45.96 -9.58 1.83
C ILE A 1 44.94 -8.50 1.43
N GLY A 2 45.36 -7.38 0.80
CA GLY A 2 44.45 -6.26 0.47
C GLY A 2 43.43 -6.53 -0.64
N VAL A 3 43.78 -7.25 -1.70
CA VAL A 3 42.92 -7.46 -2.88
C VAL A 3 41.70 -8.35 -2.56
N GLY A 4 41.89 -9.37 -1.73
CA GLY A 4 40.80 -10.26 -1.33
C GLY A 4 39.74 -9.57 -0.45
N VAL A 5 40.17 -8.67 0.43
CA VAL A 5 39.26 -7.91 1.29
C VAL A 5 38.43 -6.90 0.45
N ILE A 6 39.05 -6.25 -0.54
CA ILE A 6 38.36 -5.33 -1.43
C ILE A 6 37.34 -6.09 -2.30
N ALA A 7 37.70 -7.25 -2.83
CA ALA A 7 36.78 -8.11 -3.59
C ALA A 7 35.58 -8.53 -2.74
N LEU A 8 35.81 -8.92 -1.48
CA LEU A 8 34.76 -9.31 -0.54
C LEU A 8 33.80 -8.13 -0.26
N ILE A 9 34.33 -6.92 -0.03
CA ILE A 9 33.51 -5.72 0.20
C ILE A 9 32.66 -5.40 -1.03
N VAL A 10 33.20 -5.53 -2.25
CA VAL A 10 32.46 -5.27 -3.49
C VAL A 10 31.33 -6.29 -3.69
N VAL A 11 31.58 -7.57 -3.42
CA VAL A 11 30.56 -8.62 -3.55
C VAL A 11 29.43 -8.43 -2.53
N PHE A 12 29.76 -8.05 -1.29
CA PHE A 12 28.76 -7.85 -0.23
C PHE A 12 28.20 -6.42 -0.17
N GLN A 13 28.60 -5.53 -1.04
CA GLN A 13 28.15 -4.12 -1.03
C GLN A 13 26.63 -3.99 -1.10
N GLN A 14 25.95 -4.82 -1.88
CA GLN A 14 24.47 -4.82 -1.98
C GLN A 14 23.81 -5.31 -0.69
N GLU A 15 24.37 -6.35 -0.06
CA GLU A 15 23.85 -6.91 1.18
C GLU A 15 24.06 -5.96 2.36
N ILE A 16 25.24 -5.33 2.45
CA ILE A 16 25.52 -4.30 3.46
C ILE A 16 24.59 -3.10 3.29
N ARG A 17 24.34 -2.66 2.05
CA ARG A 17 23.41 -1.56 1.78
C ARG A 17 21.98 -1.92 2.20
N ARG A 18 21.50 -3.12 1.89
CA ARG A 18 20.18 -3.62 2.33
C ARG A 18 20.10 -3.69 3.85
N PHE A 19 21.14 -4.19 4.51
CA PHE A 19 21.21 -4.31 5.96
C PHE A 19 21.20 -2.93 6.64
N LEU A 20 21.96 -1.95 6.14
CA LEU A 20 21.98 -0.59 6.66
C LEU A 20 20.66 0.15 6.46
N VAL A 21 19.97 -0.06 5.33
CA VAL A 21 18.63 0.48 5.09
C VAL A 21 17.63 -0.12 6.09
N LEU A 22 17.67 -1.42 6.34
CA LEU A 22 16.82 -2.08 7.35
C LEU A 22 17.08 -1.56 8.77
N LEU A 23 18.33 -1.34 9.14
CA LEU A 23 18.68 -0.73 10.45
C LEU A 23 18.26 0.73 10.53
N GLY A 24 18.43 1.51 9.45
CA GLY A 24 18.07 2.93 9.41
C GLY A 24 16.57 3.16 9.54
N THR A 25 15.75 2.31 8.95
CA THR A 25 14.28 2.39 9.06
C THR A 25 13.78 2.07 10.47
N GLN A 26 14.46 1.17 11.20
CA GLN A 26 14.10 0.88 12.60
C GLN A 26 14.52 2.00 13.57
N TYR A 27 15.59 2.73 13.28
CA TYR A 27 16.10 3.79 14.17
C TYR A 27 15.33 5.11 14.07
N SER A 28 14.77 5.42 12.90
CA SER A 28 14.03 6.67 12.67
C SER A 28 12.69 6.75 13.44
N HIS A 29 12.10 5.60 13.81
CA HIS A 29 10.80 5.56 14.50
C HIS A 29 10.86 5.81 16.02
N ARG A 30 12.06 6.00 16.62
CA ARG A 30 12.21 6.02 18.09
C ARG A 30 12.18 7.41 18.73
N LYS A 31 11.94 8.49 17.99
CA LYS A 31 11.94 9.88 18.52
C LYS A 31 10.55 10.49 18.75
N ASN A 32 9.54 9.72 19.12
CA ASN A 32 8.29 10.30 19.64
C ASN A 32 8.02 9.78 21.06
N THR A 33 8.12 10.69 22.00
CA THR A 33 7.98 10.53 23.45
C THR A 33 6.80 9.65 23.88
N LEU A 34 7.10 8.64 24.68
CA LEU A 34 6.20 7.61 25.20
C LEU A 34 4.97 8.15 25.97
N LEU A 35 5.06 9.34 26.56
CA LEU A 35 3.96 9.96 27.34
C LEU A 35 2.84 10.56 26.50
N GLY A 36 3.14 11.05 25.29
CA GLY A 36 2.10 11.56 24.36
C GLY A 36 1.26 10.45 23.72
N ARG A 37 1.79 9.22 23.67
CA ARG A 37 1.13 8.06 23.06
C ARG A 37 0.00 7.47 23.91
N LEU A 38 0.10 7.49 25.24
CA LEU A 38 -0.88 6.86 26.14
C LEU A 38 -2.20 7.63 26.26
N LEU A 39 -2.18 8.95 26.19
CA LEU A 39 -3.38 9.79 26.33
C LEU A 39 -4.12 10.02 25.01
N LYS A 40 -3.43 9.93 23.85
CA LYS A 40 -4.03 10.05 22.51
C LYS A 40 -4.64 8.75 21.97
N SER A 41 -4.33 7.60 22.59
CA SER A 41 -4.50 6.27 21.99
C SER A 41 -5.96 5.82 21.83
N ARG A 42 -6.89 6.17 22.71
CA ARG A 42 -8.25 5.60 22.67
C ARG A 42 -9.21 6.40 21.78
N LYS A 43 -9.16 7.74 21.80
CA LYS A 43 -9.98 8.59 20.91
C LYS A 43 -9.42 8.66 19.49
N ALA A 44 -8.09 8.58 19.32
CA ALA A 44 -7.45 8.53 18.01
C ALA A 44 -7.75 7.21 17.27
N LYS A 45 -7.86 6.09 17.97
CA LYS A 45 -8.07 4.77 17.36
C LYS A 45 -9.48 4.59 16.77
N VAL A 46 -10.51 5.22 17.36
CA VAL A 46 -11.88 5.20 16.79
C VAL A 46 -11.98 6.15 15.58
N ARG A 47 -11.37 7.33 15.67
CA ARG A 47 -11.32 8.29 14.56
C ARG A 47 -10.42 7.85 13.39
N SER A 48 -9.52 6.89 13.65
CA SER A 48 -8.55 6.39 12.65
C SER A 48 -9.16 5.44 11.62
N LEU A 49 -10.39 4.98 11.79
CA LEU A 49 -11.02 4.01 10.89
C LEU A 49 -12.27 4.55 10.17
N GLU A 50 -12.69 5.78 10.45
CA GLU A 50 -13.84 6.43 9.78
C GLU A 50 -13.66 6.55 8.25
N TRP A 51 -12.40 6.57 7.80
CA TRP A 51 -12.06 6.62 6.38
C TRP A 51 -12.23 5.29 5.62
N ILE A 52 -12.45 4.18 6.34
CA ILE A 52 -12.65 2.87 5.70
C ILE A 52 -13.95 2.86 4.89
N GLU A 53 -15.02 3.43 5.42
CA GLU A 53 -16.32 3.46 4.74
C GLU A 53 -16.27 4.21 3.40
N PRO A 54 -15.76 5.46 3.31
CA PRO A 54 -15.57 6.15 2.04
C PRO A 54 -14.67 5.40 1.06
N LEU A 55 -13.63 4.72 1.54
CA LEU A 55 -12.75 3.90 0.71
C LEU A 55 -13.49 2.71 0.14
N VAL A 56 -14.23 1.96 0.96
CA VAL A 56 -15.02 0.79 0.53
C VAL A 56 -16.09 1.20 -0.47
N SER A 57 -16.78 2.33 -0.21
CA SER A 57 -17.77 2.90 -1.12
C SER A 57 -17.13 3.22 -2.49
N ALA A 58 -15.96 3.86 -2.52
CA ALA A 58 -15.24 4.12 -3.75
C ALA A 58 -14.88 2.83 -4.51
N CYS A 59 -14.38 1.82 -3.80
CA CYS A 59 -14.05 0.52 -4.40
C CYS A 59 -15.30 -0.17 -4.99
N ALA A 60 -16.44 -0.10 -4.30
CA ALA A 60 -17.70 -0.67 -4.78
C ALA A 60 -18.19 0.04 -6.07
N ASP A 61 -18.18 1.37 -6.07
CA ASP A 61 -18.57 2.17 -7.25
C ASP A 61 -17.65 1.90 -8.44
N MET A 62 -16.33 1.86 -8.21
CA MET A 62 -15.34 1.57 -9.25
C MET A 62 -15.46 0.14 -9.78
N ALA A 63 -15.79 -0.83 -8.91
CA ALA A 63 -16.06 -2.20 -9.35
C ALA A 63 -17.31 -2.27 -10.24
N ALA A 64 -18.40 -1.60 -9.84
CA ALA A 64 -19.64 -1.53 -10.62
C ALA A 64 -19.44 -0.88 -12.00
N THR A 65 -18.59 0.15 -12.08
CA THR A 65 -18.30 0.87 -13.34
C THR A 65 -17.10 0.29 -14.10
N LYS A 66 -16.52 -0.82 -13.62
CA LYS A 66 -15.30 -1.41 -14.17
C LYS A 66 -14.15 -0.40 -14.33
N THR A 67 -14.00 0.45 -13.34
CA THR A 67 -12.89 1.40 -13.24
C THR A 67 -11.74 0.74 -12.47
N GLY A 68 -10.61 0.55 -13.12
CA GLY A 68 -9.42 -0.05 -12.50
C GLY A 68 -8.84 0.85 -11.43
N ALA A 69 -8.51 0.28 -10.27
CA ALA A 69 -7.87 1.02 -9.18
C ALA A 69 -6.82 0.18 -8.47
N LEU A 70 -5.81 0.86 -7.91
CA LEU A 70 -4.75 0.25 -7.12
C LEU A 70 -4.48 1.12 -5.89
N ILE A 71 -4.70 0.58 -4.68
CA ILE A 71 -4.69 1.36 -3.44
C ILE A 71 -3.81 0.65 -2.42
N VAL A 72 -2.76 1.32 -1.96
CA VAL A 72 -1.82 0.85 -0.95
C VAL A 72 -2.16 1.48 0.39
N ILE A 73 -2.38 0.67 1.41
CA ILE A 73 -2.65 1.13 2.77
C ILE A 73 -1.43 0.79 3.62
N GLY A 74 -0.71 1.83 4.06
CA GLY A 74 0.46 1.71 4.91
C GLY A 74 0.14 1.17 6.29
N ARG A 75 1.11 0.45 6.86
CA ARG A 75 1.03 -0.07 8.22
C ARG A 75 2.31 0.30 9.00
N SER A 76 3.18 -0.67 9.29
CA SER A 76 4.37 -0.45 10.13
C SER A 76 5.60 -0.09 9.31
N ILE A 77 5.73 -0.65 8.10
CA ILE A 77 6.86 -0.38 7.21
C ILE A 77 6.61 0.94 6.47
N SER A 78 7.62 1.81 6.45
CA SER A 78 7.54 3.09 5.74
C SER A 78 7.35 2.89 4.25
N LEU A 79 6.38 3.60 3.67
CA LEU A 79 6.10 3.62 2.24
C LEU A 79 6.74 4.81 1.52
N GLU A 80 7.60 5.58 2.21
CA GLU A 80 8.31 6.73 1.63
C GLU A 80 8.97 6.44 0.27
N PRO A 81 9.65 5.29 0.06
CA PRO A 81 10.25 4.98 -1.24
C PRO A 81 9.23 4.86 -2.38
N ILE A 82 7.97 4.50 -2.07
CA ILE A 82 6.87 4.42 -3.02
C ILE A 82 6.25 5.82 -3.22
N ILE A 83 6.02 6.55 -2.13
CA ILE A 83 5.45 7.91 -2.12
C ILE A 83 6.29 8.86 -2.96
N HIS A 84 7.62 8.85 -2.80
CA HIS A 84 8.54 9.71 -3.55
C HIS A 84 8.54 9.47 -5.07
N ARG A 85 8.02 8.33 -5.53
CA ARG A 85 7.87 8.02 -6.97
C ARG A 85 6.53 8.45 -7.54
N GLY A 86 5.65 8.99 -6.71
CA GLY A 86 4.32 9.45 -7.08
C GLY A 86 4.19 10.97 -7.05
N VAL A 87 2.97 11.43 -7.21
CA VAL A 87 2.58 12.83 -7.06
C VAL A 87 1.99 13.01 -5.66
N VAL A 88 2.56 13.89 -4.86
CA VAL A 88 2.07 14.20 -3.52
C VAL A 88 0.67 14.81 -3.62
N VAL A 89 -0.27 14.29 -2.83
CA VAL A 89 -1.67 14.74 -2.79
C VAL A 89 -2.01 15.34 -1.42
N ASP A 90 -1.56 14.67 -0.36
CA ASP A 90 -1.81 15.05 1.04
C ASP A 90 -3.26 15.48 1.34
N ALA A 91 -4.21 14.62 1.01
CA ALA A 91 -5.63 14.92 1.14
C ALA A 91 -6.37 13.93 2.07
N SER A 92 -7.49 14.39 2.63
CA SER A 92 -8.43 13.53 3.34
C SER A 92 -9.06 12.51 2.41
N ILE A 93 -9.30 11.30 2.93
CA ILE A 93 -9.92 10.22 2.16
C ILE A 93 -11.41 10.52 1.99
N SER A 94 -11.86 10.55 0.73
CA SER A 94 -13.27 10.62 0.37
C SER A 94 -13.54 9.78 -0.87
N SER A 95 -14.73 9.19 -0.97
CA SER A 95 -15.13 8.40 -2.13
C SER A 95 -15.04 9.21 -3.43
N ALA A 96 -15.45 10.48 -3.41
CA ALA A 96 -15.38 11.37 -4.56
C ALA A 96 -13.94 11.59 -5.04
N LEU A 97 -13.00 11.88 -4.12
CA LEU A 97 -11.60 12.12 -4.48
C LEU A 97 -10.95 10.86 -5.06
N ILE A 98 -11.17 9.69 -4.44
CA ILE A 98 -10.62 8.41 -4.93
C ILE A 98 -11.13 8.15 -6.35
N LYS A 99 -12.44 8.28 -6.60
CA LYS A 99 -13.03 8.08 -7.94
C LYS A 99 -12.50 9.09 -8.96
N THR A 100 -12.25 10.33 -8.55
CA THR A 100 -11.65 11.35 -9.40
C THR A 100 -10.21 11.02 -9.77
N ILE A 101 -9.41 10.51 -8.83
CA ILE A 101 -8.03 10.10 -9.10
C ILE A 101 -8.01 8.96 -10.12
N PHE A 102 -8.86 7.94 -9.97
CA PHE A 102 -8.90 6.77 -10.85
C PHE A 102 -9.78 6.96 -12.09
N PHE A 103 -10.37 8.14 -12.28
CA PHE A 103 -11.09 8.43 -13.52
C PHE A 103 -10.15 8.29 -14.73
N LYS A 104 -10.58 7.56 -15.77
CA LYS A 104 -9.76 7.13 -16.91
C LYS A 104 -8.96 8.24 -17.60
N ASN A 105 -9.46 9.47 -17.60
CA ASN A 105 -8.80 10.63 -18.19
C ASN A 105 -8.06 11.52 -17.16
N SER A 106 -8.02 11.10 -15.90
CA SER A 106 -7.24 11.81 -14.88
C SER A 106 -5.73 11.58 -15.12
N PRO A 107 -4.88 12.59 -15.01
CA PRO A 107 -3.43 12.42 -15.10
C PRO A 107 -2.84 11.60 -13.94
N LEU A 108 -3.63 11.31 -12.91
CA LEU A 108 -3.23 10.58 -11.71
C LEU A 108 -3.66 9.11 -11.70
N HIS A 109 -4.44 8.65 -12.70
CA HIS A 109 -5.06 7.33 -12.67
C HIS A 109 -4.09 6.17 -12.93
N ASP A 110 -2.96 6.44 -13.59
CA ASP A 110 -1.99 5.39 -13.94
C ASP A 110 -0.99 5.19 -12.80
N GLY A 111 -1.24 4.18 -12.00
CA GLY A 111 -0.47 3.83 -10.81
C GLY A 111 -1.35 3.63 -9.58
N ALA A 112 -0.73 3.68 -8.41
CA ALA A 112 -1.41 3.48 -7.15
C ALA A 112 -1.62 4.79 -6.40
N ILE A 113 -2.68 4.86 -5.57
CA ILE A 113 -2.71 5.79 -4.46
C ILE A 113 -2.08 5.13 -3.22
N VAL A 114 -1.40 5.93 -2.43
CA VAL A 114 -0.84 5.49 -1.14
C VAL A 114 -1.57 6.21 -0.02
N ILE A 115 -2.15 5.41 0.87
CA ILE A 115 -2.78 5.87 2.10
C ILE A 115 -1.79 5.65 3.24
N ALA A 116 -1.39 6.73 3.89
CA ALA A 116 -0.55 6.73 5.08
C ALA A 116 -1.19 7.63 6.14
N ASP A 117 -1.15 7.21 7.39
CA ASP A 117 -1.72 7.94 8.54
C ASP A 117 -3.18 8.41 8.35
N GLY A 118 -3.98 7.60 7.65
CA GLY A 118 -5.38 7.90 7.37
C GLY A 118 -5.62 9.02 6.34
N ARG A 119 -4.62 9.33 5.51
CA ARG A 119 -4.68 10.32 4.43
C ARG A 119 -4.20 9.73 3.11
N ILE A 120 -4.66 10.28 2.00
CA ILE A 120 -4.05 10.00 0.68
C ILE A 120 -2.75 10.80 0.61
N ALA A 121 -1.61 10.13 0.84
CA ALA A 121 -0.30 10.78 0.81
C ALA A 121 0.12 11.11 -0.62
N ALA A 122 -0.02 10.17 -1.54
CA ALA A 122 0.38 10.35 -2.94
C ALA A 122 -0.52 9.54 -3.89
N ALA A 123 -0.52 9.92 -5.16
CA ALA A 123 -1.16 9.24 -6.26
C ALA A 123 -0.15 8.98 -7.39
N ARG A 124 -0.53 8.18 -8.39
CA ARG A 124 0.34 7.78 -9.50
C ARG A 124 1.66 7.14 -9.04
N CYS A 125 1.61 6.43 -7.92
CA CYS A 125 2.78 5.73 -7.39
C CYS A 125 3.04 4.44 -8.17
N VAL A 126 4.30 4.21 -8.56
CA VAL A 126 4.73 3.00 -9.23
C VAL A 126 5.04 1.93 -8.18
N LEU A 127 4.38 0.77 -8.29
CA LEU A 127 4.60 -0.37 -7.43
C LEU A 127 5.49 -1.43 -8.11
N PRO A 128 6.26 -2.20 -7.33
CA PRO A 128 6.92 -3.39 -7.85
C PRO A 128 5.87 -4.42 -8.27
N SER A 129 6.11 -5.06 -9.40
CA SER A 129 5.32 -6.23 -9.83
C SER A 129 5.90 -7.49 -9.23
N THR A 130 5.05 -8.51 -9.01
CA THR A 130 5.56 -9.82 -8.57
C THR A 130 6.41 -10.46 -9.66
N GLU A 131 7.52 -11.09 -9.22
CA GLU A 131 8.42 -11.86 -10.08
C GLU A 131 8.05 -13.35 -10.14
N ARG A 132 6.93 -13.75 -9.52
CA ARG A 132 6.48 -15.15 -9.53
C ARG A 132 6.18 -15.59 -10.96
N GLU A 133 6.76 -16.73 -11.37
CA GLU A 133 6.54 -17.32 -12.69
C GLU A 133 5.09 -17.82 -12.86
N VAL A 134 4.54 -18.40 -11.78
CA VAL A 134 3.18 -18.95 -11.78
C VAL A 134 2.24 -17.98 -11.05
N VAL A 135 1.53 -17.19 -11.83
CA VAL A 135 0.46 -16.30 -11.36
C VAL A 135 -0.81 -16.67 -12.13
N PRO A 136 -1.99 -16.74 -11.48
CA PRO A 136 -3.24 -17.04 -12.17
C PRO A 136 -3.42 -16.20 -13.42
N ALA A 137 -3.86 -16.81 -14.52
CA ALA A 137 -3.99 -16.16 -15.82
C ALA A 137 -4.97 -14.97 -15.80
N GLU A 138 -5.90 -14.97 -14.83
CA GLU A 138 -6.85 -13.88 -14.62
C GLU A 138 -6.24 -12.63 -13.94
N PHE A 139 -4.98 -12.67 -13.54
CA PHE A 139 -4.31 -11.52 -12.92
C PHE A 139 -3.82 -10.53 -13.98
N GLY A 140 -4.53 -9.42 -14.12
CA GLY A 140 -4.03 -8.27 -14.86
C GLY A 140 -2.89 -7.56 -14.13
N MET A 141 -2.36 -6.51 -14.77
CA MET A 141 -1.20 -5.75 -14.26
C MET A 141 -1.39 -5.21 -12.83
N ARG A 142 -2.60 -4.72 -12.48
CA ARG A 142 -2.90 -4.22 -11.13
C ARG A 142 -2.84 -5.32 -10.06
N HIS A 143 -3.27 -6.54 -10.39
CA HIS A 143 -3.16 -7.68 -9.47
C HIS A 143 -1.70 -8.08 -9.24
N ARG A 144 -0.89 -8.09 -10.30
CA ARG A 144 0.55 -8.39 -10.21
C ARG A 144 1.30 -7.35 -9.40
N ALA A 145 0.97 -6.07 -9.58
CA ALA A 145 1.51 -4.97 -8.80
C ALA A 145 1.06 -5.03 -7.32
N ALA A 146 -0.21 -5.36 -7.07
CA ALA A 146 -0.71 -5.54 -5.71
C ALA A 146 0.02 -6.67 -4.98
N LEU A 147 0.21 -7.80 -5.67
CA LEU A 147 0.93 -8.94 -5.12
C LEU A 147 2.40 -8.57 -4.84
N GLY A 148 3.12 -8.00 -5.81
CA GLY A 148 4.52 -7.62 -5.68
C GLY A 148 4.76 -6.60 -4.56
N ALA A 149 3.92 -5.56 -4.45
CA ALA A 149 4.02 -4.61 -3.35
C ALA A 149 3.77 -5.27 -1.98
N SER A 150 2.85 -6.24 -1.90
CA SER A 150 2.57 -6.98 -0.67
C SER A 150 3.63 -7.99 -0.28
N GLU A 151 4.53 -8.36 -1.19
CA GLU A 151 5.68 -9.24 -0.94
C GLU A 151 6.84 -8.50 -0.25
N VAL A 152 7.03 -7.23 -0.62
CA VAL A 152 8.16 -6.41 -0.14
C VAL A 152 7.79 -5.44 0.97
N THR A 153 6.50 -5.32 1.31
CA THR A 153 6.00 -4.47 2.39
C THR A 153 5.00 -5.22 3.27
N ASP A 154 4.64 -4.65 4.41
CA ASP A 154 3.53 -5.15 5.25
C ASP A 154 2.19 -4.48 4.94
N ALA A 155 2.15 -3.66 3.88
CA ALA A 155 0.96 -2.94 3.46
C ALA A 155 -0.17 -3.88 3.04
N LEU A 156 -1.40 -3.36 3.15
CA LEU A 156 -2.57 -3.91 2.46
C LEU A 156 -2.68 -3.26 1.09
N VAL A 157 -2.83 -4.06 0.04
CA VAL A 157 -2.98 -3.52 -1.31
C VAL A 157 -4.30 -3.99 -1.91
N ILE A 158 -5.18 -3.03 -2.22
CA ILE A 158 -6.46 -3.29 -2.87
C ILE A 158 -6.29 -3.10 -4.37
N ALA A 159 -6.77 -4.06 -5.16
CA ALA A 159 -6.87 -3.95 -6.60
C ALA A 159 -8.33 -4.10 -7.05
N VAL A 160 -8.80 -3.16 -7.86
CA VAL A 160 -10.10 -3.25 -8.56
C VAL A 160 -9.81 -3.54 -10.02
N SER A 161 -10.41 -4.61 -10.54
CA SER A 161 -10.24 -5.03 -11.94
C SER A 161 -11.10 -4.19 -12.87
N GLU A 162 -10.50 -3.60 -13.89
CA GLU A 162 -11.22 -2.88 -14.94
C GLU A 162 -11.92 -3.81 -15.94
N GLU A 163 -11.48 -5.06 -16.03
CA GLU A 163 -12.08 -6.05 -16.93
C GLU A 163 -13.32 -6.71 -16.31
N ARG A 164 -13.17 -7.13 -15.04
CA ARG A 164 -14.19 -7.95 -14.36
C ARG A 164 -15.02 -7.18 -13.33
N GLY A 165 -14.58 -6.00 -12.90
CA GLY A 165 -15.23 -5.26 -11.84
C GLY A 165 -15.12 -5.98 -10.48
N THR A 166 -14.05 -6.74 -10.26
CA THR A 166 -13.84 -7.49 -9.00
C THR A 166 -12.88 -6.76 -8.08
N ILE A 167 -13.11 -6.89 -6.78
CA ILE A 167 -12.24 -6.31 -5.75
C ILE A 167 -11.37 -7.42 -5.18
N SER A 168 -10.07 -7.18 -5.11
CA SER A 168 -9.08 -8.09 -4.55
C SER A 168 -8.22 -7.38 -3.52
N VAL A 169 -7.73 -8.11 -2.51
CA VAL A 169 -6.81 -7.60 -1.49
C VAL A 169 -5.58 -8.49 -1.41
N ALA A 170 -4.41 -7.89 -1.57
CA ALA A 170 -3.12 -8.55 -1.40
C ALA A 170 -2.48 -8.16 -0.05
N ARG A 171 -1.86 -9.14 0.61
CA ARG A 171 -1.11 -8.97 1.86
C ARG A 171 -0.11 -10.09 2.03
N LYS A 172 1.14 -9.77 2.40
CA LYS A 172 2.21 -10.75 2.68
C LYS A 172 2.37 -11.78 1.56
N GLY A 173 2.32 -11.34 0.31
CA GLY A 173 2.46 -12.20 -0.85
C GLY A 173 1.28 -13.14 -1.14
N HIS A 174 0.11 -12.91 -0.52
CA HIS A 174 -1.12 -13.64 -0.78
C HIS A 174 -2.20 -12.68 -1.24
N ILE A 175 -3.04 -13.10 -2.18
CA ILE A 175 -4.15 -12.31 -2.69
C ILE A 175 -5.48 -13.04 -2.50
N ARG A 176 -6.47 -12.33 -1.98
CA ARG A 176 -7.86 -12.76 -1.91
C ARG A 176 -8.64 -12.03 -2.97
N GLN A 177 -9.36 -12.77 -3.81
CA GLN A 177 -10.13 -12.22 -4.92
C GLN A 177 -11.61 -12.20 -4.63
N ASN A 178 -12.36 -11.47 -5.45
CA ASN A 178 -13.82 -11.46 -5.47
C ASN A 178 -14.45 -11.09 -4.12
N LEU A 179 -13.86 -10.12 -3.41
CA LEU A 179 -14.45 -9.65 -2.17
C LEU A 179 -15.67 -8.78 -2.46
N THR A 180 -16.76 -9.02 -1.72
CA THR A 180 -17.86 -8.08 -1.65
C THR A 180 -17.45 -6.84 -0.85
N PRO A 181 -18.12 -5.68 -1.01
CA PRO A 181 -17.84 -4.48 -0.21
C PRO A 181 -17.91 -4.74 1.30
N ILE A 182 -18.87 -5.56 1.76
CA ILE A 182 -19.01 -5.94 3.17
C ILE A 182 -17.81 -6.76 3.65
N GLN A 183 -17.34 -7.71 2.83
CA GLN A 183 -16.15 -8.51 3.15
C GLN A 183 -14.88 -7.66 3.14
N LEU A 184 -14.76 -6.71 2.22
CA LEU A 184 -13.65 -5.76 2.18
C LEU A 184 -13.62 -4.93 3.46
N GLN A 185 -14.75 -4.33 3.85
CA GLN A 185 -14.87 -3.53 5.08
C GLN A 185 -14.50 -4.32 6.32
N ALA A 186 -15.02 -5.53 6.47
CA ALA A 186 -14.71 -6.41 7.59
C ALA A 186 -13.22 -6.78 7.63
N HIS A 187 -12.62 -7.06 6.46
CA HIS A 187 -11.20 -7.40 6.35
C HIS A 187 -10.30 -6.20 6.73
N LEU A 188 -10.58 -5.01 6.20
CA LEU A 188 -9.84 -3.79 6.52
C LEU A 188 -9.94 -3.45 8.01
N SER A 189 -11.15 -3.44 8.56
CA SER A 189 -11.38 -3.16 9.98
C SER A 189 -10.62 -4.13 10.89
N LYS A 190 -10.65 -5.43 10.59
CA LYS A 190 -9.93 -6.45 11.35
C LYS A 190 -8.42 -6.26 11.29
N VAL A 191 -7.86 -6.03 10.11
CA VAL A 191 -6.39 -5.97 9.93
C VAL A 191 -5.81 -4.66 10.46
N LEU A 192 -6.53 -3.54 10.31
CA LEU A 192 -6.07 -2.22 10.75
C LEU A 192 -6.33 -1.98 12.24
N SER A 193 -7.26 -2.69 12.86
CA SER A 193 -7.44 -2.63 14.33
C SER A 193 -6.34 -3.36 15.11
N LEU A 194 -5.62 -4.26 14.45
CA LEU A 194 -4.52 -5.06 15.02
C LEU A 194 -3.14 -4.41 14.81
N SER A 195 -3.09 -3.21 14.24
CA SER A 195 -1.85 -2.48 13.94
C SER A 195 -1.47 -1.49 15.03
#